data_58b32073c5f9305a8521fe579c184bba
#
_entry.id   58b32073c5f9305a8521fe579c184bba
#
_cell.length_a   1.000
_cell.length_b   1.000
_cell.length_c   1.000
_cell.angle_alpha   90.00
_cell.angle_beta   90.00
_cell.angle_gamma   90.00
#
_symmetry.space_group_name_H-M   'P 1'
#
loop_
_entity.id
_entity.type
_entity.pdbx_description
1 polymer ?
#
loop_
_entity_poly.entity_id
_entity_poly.type
_entity_poly.pdbx_seq_one_letter_code
_entity_poly.pdbx_strand_id
1 'polypeptide(L)'
;MTQDPIANLKLARKGPIVSIIVYLLLSVAKLLAGYLLNASSLVADGFNNLSDIVGNVALLIGLHLASQPADANHKFGHWKIEDLSSLVTSFIMFLVGFQVLIHTIKSIFSGQQVDIDPLGAVVGIVSAFVMLGVYVFNKRLSKRVKSSALVAASKDNLADAVTSIGTSIAIIAASLHLPVIDHIAAMIITFFILKTAFDIFMESSFSLSDGFDSRHLKKYEKAILEIPKIVAVKSQRARTYGSNVYLDIVLEMNPDLSVYESHSITEKVEQLLSDQFSIYDIDIHVEPAMILEEEIFDNVAKKLYRYEKLILSKVPDYDHYIAKSFQLVDANGQTVNYEQFLNQEIYYPSNFNHFQIESISQKTMLVTYQLNGNQHTSIWRRHESWSLLFHQITPIAKRQLHHTHYHIVKM
;
A
#
# COMPACT_ATOMS: atom_id res chain seq x y z
N MET A 1 -15.90 8.24 1.63
CA MET A 1 -15.85 9.02 2.89
C MET A 1 -14.62 8.55 3.65
N THR A 2 -13.52 9.25 3.58
CA THR A 2 -12.32 9.02 4.39
C THR A 2 -12.70 9.22 5.85
N GLN A 3 -12.81 8.12 6.60
CA GLN A 3 -13.07 8.21 8.04
C GLN A 3 -11.81 8.79 8.69
N ASP A 4 -11.95 9.90 9.42
CA ASP A 4 -10.86 10.49 10.19
C ASP A 4 -10.27 9.44 11.15
N PRO A 5 -8.99 9.04 11.00
CA PRO A 5 -8.36 8.01 11.84
C PRO A 5 -8.37 8.39 13.32
N ILE A 6 -8.21 9.66 13.64
CA ILE A 6 -8.25 10.17 15.01
C ILE A 6 -9.65 9.99 15.63
N ALA A 7 -10.71 10.25 14.87
CA ALA A 7 -12.08 10.02 15.31
C ALA A 7 -12.34 8.53 15.55
N ASN A 8 -11.80 7.65 14.72
CA ASN A 8 -11.89 6.21 14.90
C ASN A 8 -11.20 5.74 16.19
N LEU A 9 -9.99 6.20 16.47
CA LEU A 9 -9.27 5.87 17.70
C LEU A 9 -10.00 6.41 18.96
N LYS A 10 -10.57 7.61 18.89
CA LYS A 10 -11.44 8.13 19.98
C LYS A 10 -12.66 7.25 20.21
N LEU A 11 -13.27 6.73 19.16
CA LEU A 11 -14.40 5.80 19.26
C LEU A 11 -13.95 4.43 19.82
N ALA A 12 -12.76 3.96 19.44
CA ALA A 12 -12.18 2.69 19.92
C ALA A 12 -12.04 2.65 21.45
N ARG A 13 -11.79 3.78 22.11
CA ARG A 13 -11.68 3.85 23.59
C ARG A 13 -12.94 3.35 24.33
N LYS A 14 -14.10 3.32 23.69
CA LYS A 14 -15.32 2.75 24.28
C LYS A 14 -15.18 1.26 24.59
N GLY A 15 -14.35 0.54 23.83
CA GLY A 15 -14.11 -0.89 24.05
C GLY A 15 -13.48 -1.18 25.42
N PRO A 16 -12.25 -0.70 25.68
CA PRO A 16 -11.60 -0.90 26.97
C PRO A 16 -12.40 -0.36 28.15
N ILE A 17 -13.11 0.77 28.00
CA ILE A 17 -13.95 1.31 29.07
C ILE A 17 -15.06 0.32 29.45
N VAL A 18 -15.77 -0.25 28.45
CA VAL A 18 -16.80 -1.25 28.70
C VAL A 18 -16.18 -2.51 29.33
N SER A 19 -15.03 -2.97 28.82
CA SER A 19 -14.31 -4.11 29.39
C SER A 19 -13.93 -3.88 30.85
N ILE A 20 -13.34 -2.75 31.20
CA ILE A 20 -12.95 -2.41 32.60
C ILE A 20 -14.17 -2.47 33.52
N ILE A 21 -15.30 -1.87 33.15
CA ILE A 21 -16.52 -1.88 33.97
C ILE A 21 -17.01 -3.32 34.19
N VAL A 22 -17.04 -4.12 33.12
CA VAL A 22 -17.52 -5.51 33.21
C VAL A 22 -16.54 -6.36 34.02
N TYR A 23 -15.23 -6.24 33.81
CA TYR A 23 -14.24 -6.97 34.59
C TYR A 23 -14.31 -6.63 36.08
N LEU A 24 -14.53 -5.36 36.45
CA LEU A 24 -14.70 -4.95 37.82
C LEU A 24 -15.92 -5.65 38.45
N LEU A 25 -17.05 -5.63 37.75
CA LEU A 25 -18.29 -6.27 38.26
C LEU A 25 -18.13 -7.79 38.39
N LEU A 26 -17.53 -8.45 37.38
CA LEU A 26 -17.29 -9.89 37.40
C LEU A 26 -16.25 -10.29 38.45
N SER A 27 -15.19 -9.51 38.62
CA SER A 27 -14.16 -9.76 39.65
C SER A 27 -14.82 -9.74 41.06
N VAL A 28 -15.59 -8.72 41.36
CA VAL A 28 -16.30 -8.63 42.66
C VAL A 28 -17.26 -9.82 42.83
N ALA A 29 -18.07 -10.14 41.80
CA ALA A 29 -19.00 -11.27 41.87
C ALA A 29 -18.30 -12.62 42.08
N LYS A 30 -17.21 -12.88 41.30
CA LYS A 30 -16.45 -14.12 41.40
C LYS A 30 -15.69 -14.25 42.73
N LEU A 31 -15.08 -13.17 43.22
CA LEU A 31 -14.40 -13.18 44.48
C LEU A 31 -15.38 -13.45 45.66
N LEU A 32 -16.51 -12.73 45.67
CA LEU A 32 -17.54 -12.93 46.70
C LEU A 32 -18.10 -14.36 46.68
N ALA A 33 -18.50 -14.83 45.49
CA ALA A 33 -19.00 -16.18 45.34
C ALA A 33 -17.95 -17.25 45.67
N GLY A 34 -16.70 -17.05 45.22
CA GLY A 34 -15.57 -17.95 45.47
C GLY A 34 -15.28 -18.12 46.95
N TYR A 35 -15.30 -17.02 47.74
CA TYR A 35 -15.14 -17.09 49.17
C TYR A 35 -16.34 -17.68 49.91
N LEU A 36 -17.57 -17.38 49.49
CA LEU A 36 -18.78 -17.90 50.10
C LEU A 36 -19.03 -19.39 49.81
N LEU A 37 -18.64 -19.87 48.62
CA LEU A 37 -18.86 -21.25 48.17
C LEU A 37 -17.60 -22.10 48.26
N ASN A 38 -16.54 -21.62 48.91
CA ASN A 38 -15.23 -22.29 49.02
C ASN A 38 -14.64 -22.76 47.66
N ALA A 39 -14.97 -22.07 46.58
CA ALA A 39 -14.53 -22.40 45.23
C ALA A 39 -13.24 -21.66 44.89
N SER A 40 -12.06 -22.25 45.20
CA SER A 40 -10.75 -21.63 44.98
C SER A 40 -10.49 -21.28 43.51
N SER A 41 -11.00 -22.11 42.57
CA SER A 41 -10.92 -21.83 41.13
C SER A 41 -11.66 -20.52 40.73
N LEU A 42 -12.80 -20.26 41.39
CA LEU A 42 -13.60 -19.06 41.13
C LEU A 42 -12.91 -17.80 41.74
N VAL A 43 -12.22 -17.95 42.89
CA VAL A 43 -11.38 -16.88 43.47
C VAL A 43 -10.22 -16.57 42.53
N ALA A 44 -9.54 -17.60 42.03
CA ALA A 44 -8.43 -17.42 41.08
C ALA A 44 -8.89 -16.72 39.78
N ASP A 45 -10.05 -17.10 39.22
CA ASP A 45 -10.66 -16.48 38.04
C ASP A 45 -11.07 -15.00 38.33
N GLY A 46 -11.53 -14.70 39.55
CA GLY A 46 -11.79 -13.34 40.00
C GLY A 46 -10.55 -12.46 40.05
N PHE A 47 -9.41 -12.99 40.54
CA PHE A 47 -8.12 -12.29 40.52
C PHE A 47 -7.58 -12.13 39.09
N ASN A 48 -7.82 -13.13 38.20
CA ASN A 48 -7.48 -12.98 36.79
C ASN A 48 -8.17 -11.76 36.19
N ASN A 49 -9.48 -11.61 36.40
CA ASN A 49 -10.22 -10.46 35.92
C ASN A 49 -9.71 -9.10 36.46
N LEU A 50 -9.11 -9.06 37.67
CA LEU A 50 -8.42 -7.86 38.17
C LEU A 50 -7.16 -7.54 37.35
N SER A 51 -6.41 -8.56 36.94
CA SER A 51 -5.25 -8.39 36.05
C SER A 51 -5.67 -7.87 34.68
N ASP A 52 -6.82 -8.32 34.15
CA ASP A 52 -7.35 -7.89 32.86
C ASP A 52 -7.77 -6.40 32.89
N ILE A 53 -8.18 -5.88 34.05
CA ILE A 53 -8.42 -4.44 34.21
C ILE A 53 -7.13 -3.66 33.95
N VAL A 54 -5.97 -4.13 34.45
CA VAL A 54 -4.67 -3.46 34.23
C VAL A 54 -4.32 -3.44 32.75
N GLY A 55 -4.50 -4.56 32.04
CA GLY A 55 -4.30 -4.65 30.60
C GLY A 55 -5.18 -3.69 29.82
N ASN A 56 -6.47 -3.61 30.18
CA ASN A 56 -7.41 -2.70 29.51
C ASN A 56 -7.15 -1.23 29.82
N VAL A 57 -6.63 -0.90 31.01
CA VAL A 57 -6.17 0.46 31.36
C VAL A 57 -4.96 0.83 30.48
N ALA A 58 -3.97 -0.08 30.32
CA ALA A 58 -2.82 0.14 29.43
C ALA A 58 -3.28 0.38 27.98
N LEU A 59 -4.23 -0.42 27.49
CA LEU A 59 -4.83 -0.26 26.18
C LEU A 59 -5.55 1.09 26.04
N LEU A 60 -6.31 1.51 27.04
CA LEU A 60 -7.00 2.81 27.02
C LEU A 60 -6.02 3.98 26.94
N ILE A 61 -4.91 3.91 27.69
CA ILE A 61 -3.82 4.89 27.62
C ILE A 61 -3.21 4.87 26.23
N GLY A 62 -2.90 3.69 25.68
CA GLY A 62 -2.34 3.53 24.34
C GLY A 62 -3.20 4.14 23.24
N LEU A 63 -4.51 3.86 23.24
CA LEU A 63 -5.47 4.45 22.30
C LEU A 63 -5.62 5.97 22.51
N HIS A 64 -5.44 6.46 23.75
CA HIS A 64 -5.42 7.90 24.00
C HIS A 64 -4.21 8.56 23.35
N LEU A 65 -3.02 8.02 23.55
CA LEU A 65 -1.79 8.54 22.99
C LEU A 65 -1.78 8.41 21.43
N ALA A 66 -2.19 7.26 20.91
CA ALA A 66 -2.28 7.04 19.48
C ALA A 66 -3.21 8.02 18.76
N SER A 67 -4.22 8.57 19.46
CA SER A 67 -5.14 9.56 18.90
C SER A 67 -4.63 10.99 18.93
N GLN A 68 -3.40 11.24 19.39
CA GLN A 68 -2.79 12.57 19.32
C GLN A 68 -2.38 12.89 17.87
N PRO A 69 -2.55 14.13 17.41
CA PRO A 69 -2.14 14.55 16.09
C PRO A 69 -0.61 14.48 15.93
N ALA A 70 -0.15 14.55 14.69
CA ALA A 70 1.28 14.70 14.39
C ALA A 70 1.84 15.97 15.05
N ASP A 71 3.06 15.87 15.57
CA ASP A 71 3.78 16.96 16.22
C ASP A 71 5.18 17.15 15.62
N ALA A 72 6.01 18.01 16.25
CA ALA A 72 7.35 18.31 15.76
C ALA A 72 8.25 17.07 15.74
N ASN A 73 8.09 16.13 16.67
CA ASN A 73 8.91 14.94 16.83
C ASN A 73 8.30 13.70 16.13
N HIS A 74 6.98 13.67 15.94
CA HIS A 74 6.23 12.56 15.36
C HIS A 74 5.46 13.01 14.11
N LYS A 75 6.17 13.20 12.99
CA LYS A 75 5.61 13.73 11.74
C LYS A 75 4.53 12.82 11.13
N PHE A 76 4.60 11.51 11.35
CA PHE A 76 3.60 10.53 10.92
C PHE A 76 2.48 10.31 11.95
N GLY A 77 2.43 11.12 13.02
CA GLY A 77 1.50 10.92 14.13
C GLY A 77 1.96 9.84 15.12
N HIS A 78 1.08 9.51 16.05
CA HIS A 78 1.37 8.60 17.18
C HIS A 78 0.75 7.20 17.00
N TRP A 79 0.29 6.85 15.80
CA TRP A 79 -0.53 5.66 15.55
C TRP A 79 0.16 4.33 15.86
N LYS A 80 1.50 4.24 15.73
CA LYS A 80 2.26 3.03 16.13
C LYS A 80 2.14 2.69 17.64
N ILE A 81 1.72 3.65 18.47
CA ILE A 81 1.44 3.39 19.90
C ILE A 81 0.28 2.41 20.07
N GLU A 82 -0.64 2.32 19.11
CA GLU A 82 -1.70 1.31 19.10
C GLU A 82 -1.11 -0.10 19.03
N ASP A 83 -0.17 -0.35 18.11
CA ASP A 83 0.51 -1.65 17.98
C ASP A 83 1.39 -1.96 19.20
N LEU A 84 2.04 -0.94 19.75
CA LEU A 84 2.83 -1.08 20.99
C LEU A 84 1.93 -1.47 22.18
N SER A 85 0.72 -0.90 22.26
CA SER A 85 -0.25 -1.25 23.31
C SER A 85 -0.73 -2.68 23.17
N SER A 86 -0.94 -3.16 21.94
CA SER A 86 -1.30 -4.55 21.66
C SER A 86 -0.16 -5.48 22.05
N LEU A 87 1.09 -5.10 21.80
CA LEU A 87 2.28 -5.85 22.22
C LEU A 87 2.36 -5.97 23.75
N VAL A 88 2.16 -4.87 24.47
CA VAL A 88 2.11 -4.86 25.95
C VAL A 88 0.98 -5.77 26.45
N THR A 89 -0.20 -5.72 25.86
CA THR A 89 -1.33 -6.60 26.19
C THR A 89 -0.94 -8.08 26.02
N SER A 90 -0.24 -8.45 24.92
CA SER A 90 0.20 -9.81 24.71
C SER A 90 1.17 -10.31 25.79
N PHE A 91 2.08 -9.45 26.27
CA PHE A 91 2.98 -9.81 27.39
C PHE A 91 2.20 -10.06 28.68
N ILE A 92 1.18 -9.24 28.99
CA ILE A 92 0.32 -9.46 30.16
C ILE A 92 -0.41 -10.80 30.04
N MET A 93 -0.95 -11.11 28.85
CA MET A 93 -1.60 -12.41 28.57
C MET A 93 -0.63 -13.59 28.71
N PHE A 94 0.64 -13.46 28.28
CA PHE A 94 1.65 -14.49 28.51
C PHE A 94 1.89 -14.72 29.99
N LEU A 95 2.03 -13.66 30.79
CA LEU A 95 2.23 -13.78 32.25
C LEU A 95 1.07 -14.51 32.92
N VAL A 96 -0.17 -14.16 32.56
CA VAL A 96 -1.38 -14.82 33.05
C VAL A 96 -1.44 -16.28 32.58
N GLY A 97 -1.19 -16.53 31.27
CA GLY A 97 -1.18 -17.88 30.72
C GLY A 97 -0.15 -18.80 31.39
N PHE A 98 1.07 -18.32 31.64
CA PHE A 98 2.09 -19.06 32.37
C PHE A 98 1.71 -19.28 33.84
N GLN A 99 1.10 -18.31 34.51
CA GLN A 99 0.61 -18.46 35.86
C GLN A 99 -0.45 -19.55 35.96
N VAL A 100 -1.44 -19.56 35.03
CA VAL A 100 -2.47 -20.60 34.94
C VAL A 100 -1.84 -21.97 34.66
N LEU A 101 -0.85 -22.04 33.74
CA LEU A 101 -0.11 -23.26 33.45
C LEU A 101 0.56 -23.86 34.69
N ILE A 102 1.32 -23.03 35.41
CA ILE A 102 2.02 -23.44 36.63
C ILE A 102 1.01 -23.91 37.69
N HIS A 103 -0.09 -23.18 37.86
CA HIS A 103 -1.15 -23.56 38.79
C HIS A 103 -1.76 -24.90 38.42
N THR A 104 -2.10 -25.11 37.15
CA THR A 104 -2.70 -26.35 36.65
C THR A 104 -1.74 -27.54 36.86
N ILE A 105 -0.46 -27.39 36.53
CA ILE A 105 0.57 -28.41 36.74
C ILE A 105 0.68 -28.76 38.24
N LYS A 106 0.76 -27.73 39.11
CA LYS A 106 0.82 -27.96 40.56
C LYS A 106 -0.43 -28.70 41.08
N SER A 107 -1.62 -28.35 40.60
CA SER A 107 -2.87 -29.01 40.95
C SER A 107 -2.88 -30.51 40.58
N ILE A 108 -2.36 -30.84 39.40
CA ILE A 108 -2.23 -32.25 38.94
C ILE A 108 -1.33 -33.05 39.89
N PHE A 109 -0.20 -32.48 40.34
CA PHE A 109 0.74 -33.17 41.19
C PHE A 109 0.39 -33.18 42.67
N SER A 110 -0.44 -32.21 43.15
CA SER A 110 -0.79 -32.13 44.57
C SER A 110 -1.89 -33.15 44.98
N GLY A 111 -2.65 -33.64 44.05
CA GLY A 111 -3.69 -34.65 44.35
C GLY A 111 -4.76 -34.20 45.33
N GLN A 112 -4.88 -32.88 45.63
CA GLN A 112 -5.83 -32.36 46.59
C GLN A 112 -7.24 -32.46 46.03
N GLN A 113 -8.06 -33.27 46.71
CA GLN A 113 -9.53 -33.22 46.50
C GLN A 113 -10.09 -32.03 47.23
N VAL A 114 -10.56 -31.05 46.48
CA VAL A 114 -11.25 -29.85 47.02
C VAL A 114 -12.74 -30.13 46.95
N ASP A 115 -13.42 -30.08 48.09
CA ASP A 115 -14.89 -30.18 48.15
C ASP A 115 -15.48 -28.85 47.68
N ILE A 116 -15.92 -28.80 46.44
CA ILE A 116 -16.35 -27.57 45.77
C ILE A 116 -17.87 -27.59 45.63
N ASP A 117 -18.51 -26.50 46.00
CA ASP A 117 -19.96 -26.31 45.81
C ASP A 117 -20.25 -26.09 44.29
N PRO A 118 -21.10 -26.94 43.65
CA PRO A 118 -21.44 -26.84 42.24
C PRO A 118 -22.13 -25.50 41.87
N LEU A 119 -22.70 -24.75 42.84
CA LEU A 119 -23.25 -23.43 42.59
C LEU A 119 -22.21 -22.42 42.04
N GLY A 120 -20.92 -22.64 42.33
CA GLY A 120 -19.84 -21.83 41.76
C GLY A 120 -19.80 -21.92 40.22
N ALA A 121 -20.20 -23.04 39.64
CA ALA A 121 -20.27 -23.21 38.19
C ALA A 121 -21.30 -22.27 37.51
N VAL A 122 -22.41 -21.99 38.21
CA VAL A 122 -23.42 -21.02 37.69
C VAL A 122 -22.83 -19.64 37.51
N VAL A 123 -22.02 -19.18 38.49
CA VAL A 123 -21.34 -17.88 38.42
C VAL A 123 -20.35 -17.84 37.26
N GLY A 124 -19.60 -18.95 37.04
CA GLY A 124 -18.70 -19.09 35.91
C GLY A 124 -19.43 -19.05 34.55
N ILE A 125 -20.56 -19.77 34.42
CA ILE A 125 -21.38 -19.77 33.20
C ILE A 125 -21.95 -18.38 32.91
N VAL A 126 -22.51 -17.69 33.91
CA VAL A 126 -23.03 -16.34 33.75
C VAL A 126 -21.89 -15.39 33.32
N SER A 127 -20.72 -15.49 33.97
CA SER A 127 -19.54 -14.72 33.61
C SER A 127 -19.11 -14.95 32.16
N ALA A 128 -19.12 -16.22 31.68
CA ALA A 128 -18.80 -16.55 30.30
C ALA A 128 -19.74 -15.88 29.29
N PHE A 129 -21.07 -15.91 29.55
CA PHE A 129 -22.04 -15.23 28.69
C PHE A 129 -21.86 -13.72 28.68
N VAL A 130 -21.56 -13.11 29.81
CA VAL A 130 -21.27 -11.66 29.90
C VAL A 130 -20.01 -11.34 29.08
N MET A 131 -18.93 -12.11 29.24
CA MET A 131 -17.68 -11.92 28.48
C MET A 131 -17.85 -12.18 26.99
N LEU A 132 -18.67 -13.13 26.56
CA LEU A 132 -19.05 -13.29 25.16
C LEU A 132 -19.77 -12.05 24.61
N GLY A 133 -20.62 -11.40 25.43
CA GLY A 133 -21.26 -10.14 25.08
C GLY A 133 -20.23 -9.03 24.86
N VAL A 134 -19.24 -8.90 25.74
CA VAL A 134 -18.14 -7.95 25.61
C VAL A 134 -17.27 -8.23 24.39
N TYR A 135 -16.94 -9.51 24.15
CA TYR A 135 -16.25 -9.95 22.94
C TYR A 135 -16.97 -9.51 21.66
N VAL A 136 -18.28 -9.79 21.57
CA VAL A 136 -19.07 -9.42 20.38
C VAL A 136 -19.11 -7.91 20.20
N PHE A 137 -19.26 -7.15 21.29
CA PHE A 137 -19.22 -5.69 21.29
C PHE A 137 -17.87 -5.18 20.78
N ASN A 138 -16.75 -5.61 21.38
CA ASN A 138 -15.41 -5.17 21.02
C ASN A 138 -15.04 -5.62 19.59
N LYS A 139 -15.40 -6.82 19.16
CA LYS A 139 -15.18 -7.32 17.81
C LYS A 139 -15.95 -6.52 16.75
N ARG A 140 -17.20 -6.14 17.02
CA ARG A 140 -17.98 -5.29 16.11
C ARG A 140 -17.40 -3.88 16.06
N LEU A 141 -17.00 -3.34 17.20
CA LEU A 141 -16.39 -2.03 17.29
C LEU A 141 -15.05 -1.99 16.60
N SER A 142 -14.17 -2.99 16.79
CA SER A 142 -12.86 -3.08 16.15
C SER A 142 -12.94 -3.09 14.63
N LYS A 143 -13.92 -3.84 14.06
CA LYS A 143 -14.18 -3.85 12.62
C LYS A 143 -14.65 -2.48 12.09
N ARG A 144 -15.47 -1.77 12.89
CA ARG A 144 -15.99 -0.46 12.50
C ARG A 144 -14.91 0.62 12.50
N VAL A 145 -14.02 0.60 13.50
CA VAL A 145 -12.96 1.61 13.68
C VAL A 145 -11.61 1.17 13.10
N LYS A 146 -11.50 -0.07 12.62
CA LYS A 146 -10.27 -0.69 12.09
C LYS A 146 -9.10 -0.63 13.08
N SER A 147 -9.34 -0.84 14.39
CA SER A 147 -8.31 -0.78 15.45
C SER A 147 -7.72 -2.16 15.72
N SER A 148 -6.40 -2.32 15.51
CA SER A 148 -5.64 -3.54 15.81
C SER A 148 -5.63 -3.84 17.30
N ALA A 149 -5.45 -2.83 18.14
CA ALA A 149 -5.47 -2.95 19.57
C ALA A 149 -6.84 -3.43 20.11
N LEU A 150 -7.93 -2.95 19.51
CA LEU A 150 -9.26 -3.42 19.89
C LEU A 150 -9.57 -4.83 19.38
N VAL A 151 -8.95 -5.26 18.27
CA VAL A 151 -8.96 -6.66 17.83
C VAL A 151 -8.29 -7.54 18.88
N ALA A 152 -7.11 -7.15 19.37
CA ALA A 152 -6.38 -7.85 20.43
C ALA A 152 -7.25 -7.95 21.70
N ALA A 153 -7.81 -6.85 22.18
CA ALA A 153 -8.70 -6.84 23.33
C ALA A 153 -9.94 -7.73 23.15
N SER A 154 -10.50 -7.80 21.92
CA SER A 154 -11.62 -8.71 21.66
C SER A 154 -11.20 -10.19 21.73
N LYS A 155 -9.97 -10.55 21.27
CA LYS A 155 -9.44 -11.92 21.41
C LYS A 155 -9.24 -12.30 22.88
N ASP A 156 -8.76 -11.34 23.69
CA ASP A 156 -8.61 -11.48 25.14
C ASP A 156 -9.97 -11.77 25.82
N ASN A 157 -10.98 -10.95 25.55
CA ASN A 157 -12.34 -11.17 26.08
C ASN A 157 -12.92 -12.55 25.70
N LEU A 158 -12.57 -13.07 24.51
CA LEU A 158 -12.97 -14.41 24.09
C LEU A 158 -12.22 -15.48 24.89
N ALA A 159 -10.92 -15.30 25.13
CA ALA A 159 -10.12 -16.19 25.97
C ALA A 159 -10.69 -16.28 27.39
N ASP A 160 -11.09 -15.15 27.97
CA ASP A 160 -11.73 -15.09 29.30
C ASP A 160 -13.10 -15.79 29.35
N ALA A 161 -13.91 -15.64 28.30
CA ALA A 161 -15.16 -16.37 28.20
C ALA A 161 -14.93 -17.89 28.17
N VAL A 162 -13.94 -18.36 27.40
CA VAL A 162 -13.55 -19.78 27.32
C VAL A 162 -12.99 -20.25 28.66
N THR A 163 -12.17 -19.44 29.32
CA THR A 163 -11.63 -19.73 30.66
C THR A 163 -12.76 -19.89 31.69
N SER A 164 -13.75 -18.97 31.70
CA SER A 164 -14.89 -19.06 32.64
C SER A 164 -15.78 -20.29 32.37
N ILE A 165 -15.94 -20.71 31.11
CA ILE A 165 -16.61 -21.99 30.77
C ILE A 165 -15.81 -23.16 31.32
N GLY A 166 -14.49 -23.16 31.10
CA GLY A 166 -13.61 -24.21 31.60
C GLY A 166 -13.60 -24.32 33.11
N THR A 167 -13.54 -23.18 33.81
CA THR A 167 -13.69 -23.11 35.28
C THR A 167 -15.01 -23.71 35.73
N SER A 168 -16.11 -23.43 35.02
CA SER A 168 -17.41 -24.00 35.34
C SER A 168 -17.48 -25.53 35.15
N ILE A 169 -16.87 -26.01 34.04
CA ILE A 169 -16.76 -27.47 33.79
C ILE A 169 -15.89 -28.11 34.87
N ALA A 170 -14.78 -27.46 35.23
CA ALA A 170 -13.90 -27.93 36.31
C ALA A 170 -14.63 -28.06 37.64
N ILE A 171 -15.42 -27.07 38.02
CA ILE A 171 -16.23 -27.08 39.25
C ILE A 171 -17.27 -28.23 39.22
N ILE A 172 -17.97 -28.40 38.08
CA ILE A 172 -18.96 -29.51 37.93
C ILE A 172 -18.23 -30.86 37.98
N ALA A 173 -17.13 -31.04 37.29
CA ALA A 173 -16.36 -32.28 37.27
C ALA A 173 -15.82 -32.62 38.64
N ALA A 174 -15.32 -31.66 39.39
CA ALA A 174 -14.85 -31.84 40.75
C ALA A 174 -15.98 -32.25 41.68
N SER A 175 -17.17 -31.68 41.54
CA SER A 175 -18.35 -32.05 42.34
C SER A 175 -18.84 -33.46 42.02
N LEU A 176 -18.56 -34.00 40.83
CA LEU A 176 -18.87 -35.41 40.42
C LEU A 176 -17.70 -36.38 40.69
N HIS A 177 -16.69 -36.00 41.47
CA HIS A 177 -15.50 -36.82 41.79
C HIS A 177 -14.73 -37.31 40.55
N LEU A 178 -14.67 -36.47 39.47
CA LEU A 178 -13.94 -36.76 38.23
C LEU A 178 -12.75 -35.78 38.04
N PRO A 179 -11.69 -35.83 38.86
CA PRO A 179 -10.60 -34.83 38.82
C PRO A 179 -9.80 -34.84 37.53
N VAL A 180 -9.76 -35.94 36.79
CA VAL A 180 -9.01 -36.02 35.50
C VAL A 180 -9.62 -35.11 34.45
N ILE A 181 -10.94 -34.96 34.41
CA ILE A 181 -11.62 -34.06 33.44
C ILE A 181 -11.30 -32.61 33.73
N ASP A 182 -11.22 -32.21 35.00
CA ASP A 182 -10.81 -30.89 35.43
C ASP A 182 -9.39 -30.52 34.92
N HIS A 183 -8.44 -31.43 35.12
CA HIS A 183 -7.06 -31.22 34.68
C HIS A 183 -6.93 -31.11 33.15
N ILE A 184 -7.65 -31.95 32.39
CA ILE A 184 -7.66 -31.90 30.92
C ILE A 184 -8.27 -30.56 30.44
N ALA A 185 -9.39 -30.15 31.01
CA ALA A 185 -10.02 -28.88 30.66
C ALA A 185 -9.09 -27.68 30.95
N ALA A 186 -8.47 -27.66 32.14
CA ALA A 186 -7.52 -26.62 32.51
C ALA A 186 -6.30 -26.53 31.56
N MET A 187 -5.77 -27.68 31.13
CA MET A 187 -4.64 -27.69 30.16
C MET A 187 -5.06 -27.17 28.79
N ILE A 188 -6.26 -27.55 28.29
CA ILE A 188 -6.80 -27.05 27.02
C ILE A 188 -6.97 -25.53 27.08
N ILE A 189 -7.53 -24.98 28.14
CA ILE A 189 -7.75 -23.55 28.33
C ILE A 189 -6.41 -22.82 28.34
N THR A 190 -5.45 -23.31 29.12
CA THR A 190 -4.10 -22.75 29.20
C THR A 190 -3.44 -22.67 27.82
N PHE A 191 -3.59 -23.74 27.01
CA PHE A 191 -3.05 -23.75 25.64
C PHE A 191 -3.68 -22.65 24.78
N PHE A 192 -5.01 -22.47 24.86
CA PHE A 192 -5.69 -21.44 24.09
C PHE A 192 -5.28 -20.02 24.53
N ILE A 193 -5.12 -19.77 25.84
CA ILE A 193 -4.64 -18.48 26.35
C ILE A 193 -3.25 -18.16 25.81
N LEU A 194 -2.30 -19.09 25.92
CA LEU A 194 -0.92 -18.91 25.45
C LEU A 194 -0.86 -18.74 23.92
N LYS A 195 -1.67 -19.52 23.20
CA LYS A 195 -1.78 -19.39 21.74
C LYS A 195 -2.29 -18.00 21.33
N THR A 196 -3.34 -17.51 21.97
CA THR A 196 -3.90 -16.18 21.69
C THR A 196 -2.89 -15.09 21.99
N ALA A 197 -2.16 -15.17 23.12
CA ALA A 197 -1.09 -14.25 23.45
C ALA A 197 0.01 -14.25 22.39
N PHE A 198 0.40 -15.44 21.91
CA PHE A 198 1.40 -15.58 20.84
C PHE A 198 0.92 -14.98 19.52
N ASP A 199 -0.32 -15.24 19.12
CA ASP A 199 -0.89 -14.69 17.88
C ASP A 199 -0.91 -13.13 17.92
N ILE A 200 -1.29 -12.53 19.06
CA ILE A 200 -1.28 -11.07 19.23
C ILE A 200 0.16 -10.53 19.23
N PHE A 201 1.08 -11.21 19.91
CA PHE A 201 2.49 -10.84 19.93
C PHE A 201 3.09 -10.82 18.52
N MET A 202 2.86 -11.88 17.74
CA MET A 202 3.37 -11.99 16.37
C MET A 202 2.76 -10.93 15.44
N GLU A 203 1.47 -10.67 15.53
CA GLU A 203 0.76 -9.66 14.74
C GLU A 203 1.31 -8.26 15.03
N SER A 204 1.45 -7.91 16.32
CA SER A 204 1.99 -6.61 16.75
C SER A 204 3.47 -6.44 16.38
N SER A 205 4.28 -7.49 16.57
CA SER A 205 5.70 -7.48 16.20
C SER A 205 5.90 -7.34 14.69
N PHE A 206 5.08 -8.03 13.90
CA PHE A 206 5.09 -7.93 12.43
C PHE A 206 4.77 -6.51 11.96
N SER A 207 3.72 -5.87 12.52
CA SER A 207 3.38 -4.48 12.22
C SER A 207 4.48 -3.50 12.64
N LEU A 208 5.03 -3.64 13.85
CA LEU A 208 6.09 -2.77 14.36
C LEU A 208 7.40 -2.88 13.60
N SER A 209 7.68 -4.04 12.99
CA SER A 209 8.85 -4.29 12.12
C SER A 209 8.60 -3.93 10.65
N ASP A 210 7.57 -3.13 10.35
CA ASP A 210 7.17 -2.73 8.99
C ASP A 210 6.78 -3.92 8.08
N GLY A 211 6.32 -5.02 8.67
CA GLY A 211 5.79 -6.16 7.93
C GLY A 211 4.48 -5.82 7.22
N PHE A 212 4.32 -6.31 5.98
CA PHE A 212 3.11 -6.14 5.21
C PHE A 212 2.80 -7.38 4.35
N ASP A 213 1.53 -7.74 4.23
CA ASP A 213 1.15 -8.94 3.48
C ASP A 213 1.28 -8.73 1.97
N SER A 214 2.21 -9.46 1.34
CA SER A 214 2.49 -9.41 -0.10
C SER A 214 1.27 -9.69 -0.99
N ARG A 215 0.25 -10.37 -0.47
CA ARG A 215 -1.00 -10.63 -1.21
C ARG A 215 -1.78 -9.34 -1.48
N HIS A 216 -1.69 -8.36 -0.59
CA HIS A 216 -2.29 -7.04 -0.79
C HIS A 216 -1.52 -6.25 -1.85
N LEU A 217 -0.18 -6.27 -1.81
CA LEU A 217 0.66 -5.59 -2.82
C LEU A 217 0.33 -6.06 -4.24
N LYS A 218 0.18 -7.38 -4.45
CA LYS A 218 -0.22 -7.92 -5.77
C LYS A 218 -1.58 -7.42 -6.25
N LYS A 219 -2.53 -7.17 -5.33
CA LYS A 219 -3.83 -6.58 -5.70
C LYS A 219 -3.70 -5.12 -6.11
N TYR A 220 -2.85 -4.36 -5.41
CA TYR A 220 -2.56 -2.97 -5.75
C TYR A 220 -1.89 -2.86 -7.11
N GLU A 221 -0.85 -3.66 -7.36
CA GLU A 221 -0.16 -3.72 -8.64
C GLU A 221 -1.12 -4.00 -9.80
N LYS A 222 -1.99 -5.01 -9.64
CA LYS A 222 -2.98 -5.34 -10.67
C LYS A 222 -3.89 -4.15 -10.98
N ALA A 223 -4.40 -3.46 -9.97
CA ALA A 223 -5.28 -2.31 -10.16
C ALA A 223 -4.55 -1.12 -10.80
N ILE A 224 -3.28 -0.89 -10.43
CA ILE A 224 -2.45 0.18 -10.99
C ILE A 224 -2.19 -0.06 -12.49
N LEU A 225 -1.90 -1.29 -12.88
CA LEU A 225 -1.60 -1.64 -14.28
C LEU A 225 -2.82 -1.55 -15.22
N GLU A 226 -4.03 -1.40 -14.70
CA GLU A 226 -5.23 -1.11 -15.49
C GLU A 226 -5.29 0.37 -15.94
N ILE A 227 -4.46 1.25 -15.35
CA ILE A 227 -4.41 2.68 -15.72
C ILE A 227 -3.55 2.87 -16.97
N PRO A 228 -4.09 3.49 -18.05
CA PRO A 228 -3.34 3.71 -19.28
C PRO A 228 -2.07 4.55 -19.06
N LYS A 229 -1.01 4.29 -19.87
CA LYS A 229 0.30 4.95 -19.87
C LYS A 229 1.23 4.54 -18.72
N ILE A 230 0.80 3.71 -17.78
CA ILE A 230 1.68 3.01 -16.85
C ILE A 230 2.21 1.76 -17.56
N VAL A 231 3.53 1.62 -17.58
CA VAL A 231 4.21 0.48 -18.24
C VAL A 231 4.43 -0.64 -17.25
N ALA A 232 4.90 -0.31 -16.05
CA ALA A 232 5.17 -1.28 -15.00
C ALA A 232 5.13 -0.64 -13.60
N VAL A 233 4.92 -1.48 -12.61
CA VAL A 233 5.21 -1.18 -11.20
C VAL A 233 6.59 -1.76 -10.90
N LYS A 234 7.62 -0.93 -10.88
CA LYS A 234 9.01 -1.35 -10.70
C LYS A 234 9.27 -1.87 -9.29
N SER A 235 8.72 -1.20 -8.30
CA SER A 235 8.77 -1.62 -6.91
C SER A 235 7.59 -1.06 -6.11
N GLN A 236 7.23 -1.76 -5.07
CA GLN A 236 6.22 -1.31 -4.12
C GLN A 236 6.57 -1.80 -2.72
N ARG A 237 6.38 -0.95 -1.73
CA ARG A 237 6.59 -1.23 -0.31
C ARG A 237 5.44 -0.63 0.46
N ALA A 238 4.90 -1.40 1.39
CA ALA A 238 3.87 -0.88 2.28
C ALA A 238 4.22 -1.20 3.74
N ARG A 239 3.71 -0.37 4.63
CA ARG A 239 3.81 -0.53 6.07
C ARG A 239 2.54 -0.02 6.73
N THR A 240 2.33 -0.44 7.96
CA THR A 240 1.20 0.03 8.76
C THR A 240 1.66 0.90 9.92
N TYR A 241 0.90 1.94 10.20
CA TYR A 241 0.99 2.71 11.43
C TYR A 241 -0.37 2.56 12.14
N GLY A 242 -0.45 1.61 13.08
CA GLY A 242 -1.72 1.13 13.61
C GLY A 242 -2.57 0.54 12.47
N SER A 243 -3.76 1.07 12.26
CA SER A 243 -4.66 0.63 11.18
C SER A 243 -4.48 1.37 9.85
N ASN A 244 -3.57 2.34 9.76
CA ASN A 244 -3.36 3.14 8.55
C ASN A 244 -2.24 2.57 7.70
N VAL A 245 -2.53 2.33 6.41
CA VAL A 245 -1.58 1.81 5.44
C VAL A 245 -0.87 2.97 4.74
N TYR A 246 0.46 2.93 4.72
CA TYR A 246 1.36 3.78 3.94
C TYR A 246 1.96 2.96 2.82
N LEU A 247 1.97 3.49 1.61
CA LEU A 247 2.39 2.78 0.42
C LEU A 247 3.38 3.62 -0.39
N ASP A 248 4.60 3.12 -0.56
CA ASP A 248 5.61 3.70 -1.44
C ASP A 248 5.66 2.91 -2.74
N ILE A 249 5.54 3.58 -3.89
CA ILE A 249 5.49 2.94 -5.22
C ILE A 249 6.49 3.61 -6.16
N VAL A 250 7.16 2.81 -6.98
CA VAL A 250 7.92 3.28 -8.13
C VAL A 250 7.21 2.82 -9.39
N LEU A 251 6.74 3.76 -10.20
CA LEU A 251 6.05 3.51 -11.46
C LEU A 251 6.96 3.78 -12.65
N GLU A 252 7.01 2.86 -13.60
CA GLU A 252 7.59 3.10 -14.91
C GLU A 252 6.50 3.59 -15.87
N MET A 253 6.70 4.76 -16.44
CA MET A 253 5.77 5.39 -17.37
C MET A 253 6.43 5.68 -18.71
N ASN A 254 5.62 5.93 -19.74
CA ASN A 254 6.12 6.35 -21.04
C ASN A 254 7.02 7.60 -20.89
N PRO A 255 8.29 7.56 -21.36
CA PRO A 255 9.25 8.66 -21.25
C PRO A 255 8.84 9.94 -21.97
N ASP A 256 7.85 9.87 -22.88
CA ASP A 256 7.35 11.03 -23.62
C ASP A 256 6.34 11.88 -22.85
N LEU A 257 5.94 11.46 -21.66
CA LEU A 257 5.02 12.22 -20.83
C LEU A 257 5.69 13.49 -20.29
N SER A 258 4.96 14.59 -20.33
CA SER A 258 5.33 15.80 -19.59
C SER A 258 5.18 15.55 -18.09
N VAL A 259 5.85 16.39 -17.26
CA VAL A 259 5.68 16.35 -15.80
C VAL A 259 4.21 16.51 -15.41
N TYR A 260 3.47 17.37 -16.10
CA TYR A 260 2.04 17.57 -15.86
C TYR A 260 1.21 16.33 -16.15
N GLU A 261 1.47 15.64 -17.28
CA GLU A 261 0.75 14.42 -17.65
C GLU A 261 1.07 13.26 -16.70
N SER A 262 2.34 13.09 -16.31
CA SER A 262 2.73 12.06 -15.35
C SER A 262 2.09 12.31 -13.97
N HIS A 263 2.07 13.56 -13.50
CA HIS A 263 1.40 13.94 -12.25
C HIS A 263 -0.11 13.65 -12.30
N SER A 264 -0.79 13.99 -13.40
CA SER A 264 -2.23 13.66 -13.55
C SER A 264 -2.51 12.15 -13.53
N ILE A 265 -1.54 11.31 -13.93
CA ILE A 265 -1.65 9.85 -13.83
C ILE A 265 -1.44 9.40 -12.39
N THR A 266 -0.44 9.96 -11.67
CA THR A 266 -0.22 9.61 -10.25
C THR A 266 -1.42 9.98 -9.38
N GLU A 267 -2.06 11.13 -9.60
CA GLU A 267 -3.32 11.51 -8.92
C GLU A 267 -4.43 10.45 -9.11
N LYS A 268 -4.55 9.88 -10.33
CA LYS A 268 -5.53 8.81 -10.59
C LYS A 268 -5.17 7.52 -9.83
N VAL A 269 -3.88 7.19 -9.73
CA VAL A 269 -3.41 6.04 -8.94
C VAL A 269 -3.74 6.24 -7.46
N GLU A 270 -3.43 7.42 -6.91
CA GLU A 270 -3.73 7.77 -5.52
C GLU A 270 -5.23 7.67 -5.22
N GLN A 271 -6.06 8.26 -6.09
CA GLN A 271 -7.51 8.20 -5.94
C GLN A 271 -8.04 6.76 -6.00
N LEU A 272 -7.61 5.96 -6.99
CA LEU A 272 -8.00 4.57 -7.14
C LEU A 272 -7.64 3.74 -5.91
N LEU A 273 -6.40 3.87 -5.42
CA LEU A 273 -5.90 3.10 -4.28
C LEU A 273 -6.57 3.54 -2.96
N SER A 274 -6.79 4.84 -2.78
CA SER A 274 -7.50 5.36 -1.61
C SER A 274 -8.97 4.92 -1.59
N ASP A 275 -9.67 4.97 -2.72
CA ASP A 275 -11.08 4.63 -2.80
C ASP A 275 -11.35 3.12 -2.71
N GLN A 276 -10.56 2.30 -3.43
CA GLN A 276 -10.78 0.86 -3.47
C GLN A 276 -10.18 0.10 -2.29
N PHE A 277 -9.00 0.53 -1.80
CA PHE A 277 -8.25 -0.21 -0.79
C PHE A 277 -8.12 0.52 0.55
N SER A 278 -8.65 1.76 0.65
CA SER A 278 -8.60 2.59 1.86
C SER A 278 -7.15 2.83 2.34
N ILE A 279 -6.21 3.01 1.43
CA ILE A 279 -4.82 3.36 1.74
C ILE A 279 -4.81 4.80 2.23
N TYR A 280 -4.08 5.06 3.32
CA TYR A 280 -4.10 6.35 3.99
C TYR A 280 -3.20 7.38 3.31
N ASP A 281 -1.99 6.97 2.94
CA ASP A 281 -0.98 7.84 2.33
C ASP A 281 -0.19 7.06 1.28
N ILE A 282 0.09 7.70 0.14
CA ILE A 282 0.70 7.06 -1.01
C ILE A 282 1.80 7.98 -1.54
N ASP A 283 3.03 7.51 -1.55
CA ASP A 283 4.16 8.19 -2.17
C ASP A 283 4.51 7.51 -3.50
N ILE A 284 4.46 8.27 -4.60
CA ILE A 284 4.68 7.75 -5.94
C ILE A 284 5.90 8.41 -6.57
N HIS A 285 6.94 7.61 -6.76
CA HIS A 285 8.09 7.98 -7.58
C HIS A 285 7.87 7.53 -9.02
N VAL A 286 8.09 8.42 -10.00
CA VAL A 286 7.94 8.11 -11.42
C VAL A 286 9.30 7.99 -12.07
N GLU A 287 9.54 6.88 -12.76
CA GLU A 287 10.71 6.67 -13.59
C GLU A 287 10.30 6.50 -15.07
N PRO A 288 11.14 6.91 -16.01
CA PRO A 288 10.91 6.61 -17.42
C PRO A 288 11.10 5.12 -17.67
N ALA A 289 10.18 4.49 -18.38
CA ALA A 289 10.35 3.11 -18.84
C ALA A 289 11.58 3.02 -19.76
N MET A 290 12.45 2.03 -19.52
CA MET A 290 13.60 1.81 -20.39
C MET A 290 13.14 1.35 -21.77
N ILE A 291 13.40 2.16 -22.76
CA ILE A 291 13.32 1.78 -24.16
C ILE A 291 14.77 1.57 -24.62
N LEU A 292 15.11 0.41 -25.14
CA LEU A 292 16.45 0.12 -25.65
C LEU A 292 16.77 1.13 -26.77
N GLU A 293 17.80 1.95 -26.58
CA GLU A 293 18.16 3.05 -27.50
C GLU A 293 18.42 2.55 -28.94
N GLU A 294 19.00 1.37 -29.11
CA GLU A 294 19.29 0.78 -30.42
C GLU A 294 18.03 0.42 -31.22
N GLU A 295 16.96 -0.08 -30.58
CA GLU A 295 15.69 -0.38 -31.28
C GLU A 295 14.93 0.88 -31.68
N ILE A 296 15.12 1.99 -30.96
CA ILE A 296 14.43 3.26 -31.23
C ILE A 296 15.00 3.93 -32.47
N PHE A 297 16.33 4.07 -32.58
CA PHE A 297 16.95 4.80 -33.68
C PHE A 297 16.66 4.15 -35.01
N ASP A 298 16.83 2.85 -35.15
CA ASP A 298 16.61 2.15 -36.43
C ASP A 298 15.12 2.16 -36.84
N ASN A 299 14.22 2.07 -35.88
CA ASN A 299 12.79 2.08 -36.14
C ASN A 299 12.28 3.51 -36.43
N VAL A 300 12.78 4.54 -35.73
CA VAL A 300 12.44 5.95 -35.97
C VAL A 300 13.00 6.41 -37.32
N ALA A 301 14.24 6.07 -37.65
CA ALA A 301 14.85 6.42 -38.93
C ALA A 301 14.03 5.88 -40.10
N LYS A 302 13.70 4.59 -40.09
CA LYS A 302 12.85 3.95 -41.10
C LYS A 302 11.46 4.57 -41.18
N LYS A 303 10.88 4.94 -40.04
CA LYS A 303 9.56 5.53 -39.96
C LYS A 303 9.55 6.95 -40.51
N LEU A 304 10.50 7.79 -40.13
CA LEU A 304 10.61 9.18 -40.63
C LEU A 304 10.99 9.21 -42.11
N TYR A 305 11.87 8.30 -42.57
CA TYR A 305 12.16 8.13 -44.00
C TYR A 305 10.89 7.85 -44.81
N ARG A 306 10.05 6.94 -44.33
CA ARG A 306 8.77 6.61 -44.95
C ARG A 306 7.81 7.81 -44.94
N TYR A 307 7.73 8.53 -43.82
CA TYR A 307 6.83 9.68 -43.70
C TYR A 307 7.25 10.86 -44.59
N GLU A 308 8.55 11.17 -44.67
CA GLU A 308 9.07 12.15 -45.64
C GLU A 308 8.68 11.78 -47.07
N LYS A 309 8.80 10.51 -47.43
CA LYS A 309 8.43 10.04 -48.76
C LYS A 309 6.93 10.16 -49.04
N LEU A 310 6.08 9.81 -48.06
CA LEU A 310 4.62 9.95 -48.13
C LEU A 310 4.18 11.40 -48.31
N ILE A 311 4.78 12.32 -47.53
CA ILE A 311 4.45 13.74 -47.55
C ILE A 311 4.86 14.36 -48.90
N LEU A 312 6.06 14.12 -49.35
CA LEU A 312 6.54 14.68 -50.62
C LEU A 312 5.86 14.06 -51.86
N SER A 313 5.37 12.83 -51.75
CA SER A 313 4.58 12.20 -52.79
C SER A 313 3.06 12.47 -52.69
N LYS A 314 2.63 13.16 -51.67
CA LYS A 314 1.22 13.48 -51.37
C LYS A 314 0.31 12.26 -51.51
N VAL A 315 0.73 11.13 -50.96
CA VAL A 315 -0.09 9.89 -50.88
C VAL A 315 -1.31 10.18 -49.99
N PRO A 316 -2.51 9.61 -50.27
CA PRO A 316 -3.69 9.85 -49.42
C PRO A 316 -3.37 9.78 -47.91
N ASP A 317 -3.97 10.69 -47.12
CA ASP A 317 -3.78 10.85 -45.67
C ASP A 317 -2.39 11.36 -45.22
N TYR A 318 -1.56 11.92 -46.14
CA TYR A 318 -0.24 12.47 -45.77
C TYR A 318 -0.31 13.66 -44.83
N ASP A 319 -1.41 14.41 -44.83
CA ASP A 319 -1.66 15.57 -44.00
C ASP A 319 -1.75 15.23 -42.51
N HIS A 320 -2.07 13.98 -42.14
CA HIS A 320 -2.02 13.48 -40.75
C HIS A 320 -0.60 13.53 -40.15
N TYR A 321 0.42 13.49 -40.96
CA TYR A 321 1.83 13.55 -40.53
C TYR A 321 2.40 14.96 -40.50
N ILE A 322 1.58 15.99 -40.77
CA ILE A 322 1.99 17.39 -40.81
C ILE A 322 1.29 18.16 -39.69
N ALA A 323 2.06 18.90 -38.90
CA ALA A 323 1.49 19.72 -37.85
C ALA A 323 0.74 20.92 -38.43
N LYS A 324 -0.36 21.37 -37.80
CA LYS A 324 -1.08 22.58 -38.23
C LYS A 324 -0.23 23.85 -38.18
N SER A 325 0.84 23.88 -37.37
CA SER A 325 1.84 24.95 -37.30
C SER A 325 2.99 24.80 -38.29
N PHE A 326 2.89 23.87 -39.25
CA PHE A 326 3.95 23.56 -40.20
C PHE A 326 4.34 24.79 -41.03
N GLN A 327 5.63 24.91 -41.26
CA GLN A 327 6.24 25.88 -42.17
C GLN A 327 7.27 25.18 -43.07
N LEU A 328 7.24 25.55 -44.34
CA LEU A 328 8.26 25.17 -45.32
C LEU A 328 8.96 26.45 -45.83
N VAL A 329 10.29 26.41 -45.93
CA VAL A 329 11.07 27.38 -46.62
C VAL A 329 11.57 26.77 -47.92
N ASP A 330 11.16 27.30 -49.06
CA ASP A 330 11.51 26.77 -50.38
C ASP A 330 12.94 27.13 -50.78
N ALA A 331 13.40 26.62 -51.91
CA ALA A 331 14.76 26.88 -52.45
C ALA A 331 15.05 28.35 -52.82
N ASN A 332 14.01 29.18 -52.89
CA ASN A 332 14.11 30.62 -53.16
C ASN A 332 14.02 31.44 -51.88
N GLY A 333 13.88 30.80 -50.71
CA GLY A 333 13.73 31.48 -49.42
C GLY A 333 12.29 31.93 -49.11
N GLN A 334 11.30 31.51 -49.89
CA GLN A 334 9.89 31.82 -49.61
C GLN A 334 9.31 30.90 -48.56
N THR A 335 8.55 31.46 -47.62
CA THR A 335 7.89 30.68 -46.58
C THR A 335 6.49 30.25 -47.04
N VAL A 336 6.20 28.98 -46.92
CA VAL A 336 4.94 28.33 -47.26
C VAL A 336 4.32 27.74 -45.97
N ASN A 337 3.10 28.14 -45.68
CA ASN A 337 2.40 27.60 -44.50
C ASN A 337 1.68 26.27 -44.80
N TYR A 338 1.06 25.66 -43.77
CA TYR A 338 0.35 24.39 -43.87
C TYR A 338 -0.69 24.35 -45.00
N GLU A 339 -1.57 25.37 -45.11
CA GLU A 339 -2.65 25.41 -46.13
C GLU A 339 -2.09 25.58 -47.54
N GLN A 340 -1.10 26.44 -47.68
CA GLN A 340 -0.42 26.66 -48.97
C GLN A 340 0.29 25.39 -49.43
N PHE A 341 0.95 24.67 -48.49
CA PHE A 341 1.62 23.40 -48.80
C PHE A 341 0.65 22.30 -49.25
N LEU A 342 -0.54 22.21 -48.69
CA LEU A 342 -1.55 21.23 -49.10
C LEU A 342 -1.99 21.50 -50.56
N ASN A 343 -2.03 22.75 -51.00
CA ASN A 343 -2.44 23.14 -52.34
C ASN A 343 -1.34 23.13 -53.41
N GLN A 344 -0.07 22.79 -53.03
CA GLN A 344 1.03 22.67 -54.00
C GLN A 344 0.86 21.44 -54.89
N GLU A 345 1.52 21.42 -56.05
CA GLU A 345 1.53 20.27 -56.94
C GLU A 345 2.18 19.03 -56.31
N ILE A 346 1.71 17.84 -56.70
CA ILE A 346 2.22 16.58 -56.24
C ILE A 346 3.61 16.38 -56.84
N TYR A 347 4.58 16.01 -55.97
CA TYR A 347 5.93 15.70 -56.36
C TYR A 347 6.25 14.26 -56.01
N TYR A 348 6.87 13.50 -56.95
CA TYR A 348 7.25 12.10 -56.79
C TYR A 348 8.76 11.98 -56.55
N PRO A 349 9.22 11.89 -55.29
CA PRO A 349 10.64 11.73 -55.05
C PRO A 349 11.12 10.36 -55.48
N SER A 350 12.29 10.30 -56.11
CA SER A 350 12.94 9.05 -56.45
C SER A 350 13.47 8.34 -55.17
N ASN A 351 14.66 8.65 -54.80
CA ASN A 351 15.26 8.16 -53.52
C ASN A 351 16.00 9.32 -52.86
N PHE A 352 16.01 9.29 -51.51
CA PHE A 352 16.80 10.24 -50.75
C PHE A 352 18.27 9.78 -50.71
N ASN A 353 19.19 10.69 -51.03
CA ASN A 353 20.60 10.46 -50.86
C ASN A 353 21.04 11.05 -49.52
N HIS A 354 21.99 10.42 -48.84
CA HIS A 354 22.55 10.88 -47.55
C HIS A 354 21.48 11.18 -46.49
N PHE A 355 20.51 10.27 -46.38
CA PHE A 355 19.47 10.41 -45.33
C PHE A 355 20.07 10.17 -43.94
N GLN A 356 19.95 11.17 -43.09
CA GLN A 356 20.47 11.15 -41.72
C GLN A 356 19.43 11.67 -40.77
N ILE A 357 19.41 11.14 -39.56
CA ILE A 357 18.61 11.65 -38.46
C ILE A 357 19.49 11.98 -37.26
N GLU A 358 19.17 13.02 -36.55
CA GLU A 358 19.85 13.44 -35.33
C GLU A 358 18.79 13.77 -34.26
N SER A 359 19.00 13.28 -33.04
CA SER A 359 18.10 13.59 -31.94
C SER A 359 18.44 14.97 -31.35
N ILE A 360 17.53 15.94 -31.49
CA ILE A 360 17.62 17.22 -30.78
C ILE A 360 17.13 17.06 -29.33
N SER A 361 16.10 16.26 -29.15
CA SER A 361 15.54 15.90 -27.84
C SER A 361 14.78 14.58 -27.93
N GLN A 362 14.34 13.99 -26.82
CA GLN A 362 13.54 12.78 -26.80
C GLN A 362 12.28 12.83 -27.69
N LYS A 363 11.77 14.04 -27.94
CA LYS A 363 10.55 14.28 -28.73
C LYS A 363 10.79 15.00 -30.05
N THR A 364 12.04 15.32 -30.40
CA THR A 364 12.36 16.14 -31.57
C THR A 364 13.53 15.57 -32.32
N MET A 365 13.32 15.27 -33.62
CA MET A 365 14.35 14.76 -34.53
C MET A 365 14.61 15.76 -35.64
N LEU A 366 15.88 15.93 -35.96
CA LEU A 366 16.35 16.61 -37.15
C LEU A 366 16.59 15.54 -38.22
N VAL A 367 15.98 15.72 -39.37
CA VAL A 367 16.16 14.85 -40.55
C VAL A 367 16.82 15.64 -41.65
N THR A 368 17.88 15.12 -42.21
CA THR A 368 18.57 15.73 -43.35
C THR A 368 18.77 14.72 -44.49
N TYR A 369 18.58 15.19 -45.70
CA TYR A 369 18.81 14.36 -46.89
C TYR A 369 19.03 15.23 -48.13
N GLN A 370 19.51 14.62 -49.23
CA GLN A 370 19.66 15.29 -50.52
C GLN A 370 18.64 14.74 -51.51
N LEU A 371 18.01 15.66 -52.21
CA LEU A 371 17.02 15.35 -53.24
C LEU A 371 17.10 16.40 -54.37
N ASN A 372 17.19 15.96 -55.61
CA ASN A 372 17.22 16.83 -56.80
C ASN A 372 18.26 17.98 -56.74
N GLY A 373 19.45 17.73 -56.21
CA GLY A 373 20.53 18.73 -56.12
C GLY A 373 20.31 19.75 -55.01
N ASN A 374 19.32 19.59 -54.13
CA ASN A 374 19.08 20.40 -52.96
C ASN A 374 19.31 19.59 -51.69
N GLN A 375 19.74 20.30 -50.64
CA GLN A 375 19.75 19.79 -49.26
C GLN A 375 18.38 20.09 -48.64
N HIS A 376 17.76 19.03 -48.10
CA HIS A 376 16.53 19.11 -47.34
C HIS A 376 16.81 18.92 -45.85
N THR A 377 16.12 19.72 -45.03
CA THR A 377 16.25 19.69 -43.59
C THR A 377 14.85 19.75 -43.00
N SER A 378 14.48 18.78 -42.18
CA SER A 378 13.17 18.67 -41.55
C SER A 378 13.26 18.55 -40.06
N ILE A 379 12.34 19.20 -39.35
CA ILE A 379 12.19 19.05 -37.89
C ILE A 379 10.88 18.28 -37.63
N TRP A 380 11.03 17.14 -37.02
CA TRP A 380 9.93 16.26 -36.62
C TRP A 380 9.75 16.33 -35.12
N ARG A 381 8.49 16.40 -34.68
CA ARG A 381 8.14 16.40 -33.25
C ARG A 381 7.14 15.29 -32.97
N ARG A 382 7.32 14.60 -31.86
CA ARG A 382 6.43 13.55 -31.38
C ARG A 382 5.53 14.07 -30.27
N HIS A 383 4.21 13.96 -30.43
CA HIS A 383 3.20 14.08 -29.39
C HIS A 383 2.62 12.68 -29.12
N GLU A 384 1.49 12.35 -29.73
CA GLU A 384 0.99 10.96 -29.80
C GLU A 384 1.59 10.21 -31.00
N SER A 385 1.83 10.91 -32.09
CA SER A 385 2.51 10.46 -33.30
C SER A 385 3.54 11.49 -33.76
N TRP A 386 4.47 11.06 -34.64
CA TRP A 386 5.42 11.95 -35.27
C TRP A 386 4.72 12.89 -36.25
N SER A 387 4.97 14.21 -36.11
CA SER A 387 4.44 15.24 -37.01
C SER A 387 5.56 16.15 -37.48
N LEU A 388 5.55 16.49 -38.78
CA LEU A 388 6.47 17.41 -39.40
C LEU A 388 6.12 18.85 -39.01
N LEU A 389 7.05 19.54 -38.34
CA LEU A 389 6.87 20.94 -37.93
C LEU A 389 7.47 21.93 -38.90
N PHE A 390 8.62 21.58 -39.45
CA PHE A 390 9.40 22.50 -40.27
C PHE A 390 10.11 21.71 -41.35
N HIS A 391 10.20 22.31 -42.56
CA HIS A 391 10.97 21.76 -43.68
C HIS A 391 11.67 22.91 -44.41
N GLN A 392 12.94 22.74 -44.71
CA GLN A 392 13.73 23.69 -45.47
C GLN A 392 14.42 23.04 -46.64
N ILE A 393 14.38 23.69 -47.79
CA ILE A 393 15.07 23.29 -49.01
C ILE A 393 16.18 24.30 -49.27
N THR A 394 17.43 23.84 -49.36
CA THR A 394 18.60 24.71 -49.59
C THR A 394 19.34 24.23 -50.86
N PRO A 395 19.54 25.04 -51.87
CA PRO A 395 20.30 24.69 -53.04
C PRO A 395 21.74 24.32 -52.70
N ILE A 396 22.23 23.20 -53.24
CA ILE A 396 23.64 22.81 -53.10
C ILE A 396 24.43 23.60 -54.12
N ALA A 397 25.28 24.51 -53.66
CA ALA A 397 26.17 25.27 -54.58
C ALA A 397 27.10 24.31 -55.29
N LYS A 398 27.08 24.33 -56.64
CA LYS A 398 28.11 23.63 -57.42
C LYS A 398 29.43 24.33 -57.14
N ARG A 399 30.39 23.66 -56.55
CA ARG A 399 31.77 24.15 -56.41
C ARG A 399 32.30 24.45 -57.79
N GLN A 400 32.32 25.72 -58.19
CA GLN A 400 33.19 26.15 -59.30
C GLN A 400 34.61 26.05 -58.79
N LEU A 401 35.38 25.11 -59.34
CA LEU A 401 36.83 25.07 -59.17
C LEU A 401 37.40 26.28 -59.95
N HIS A 402 37.47 27.41 -59.28
CA HIS A 402 38.35 28.49 -59.76
C HIS A 402 39.80 28.03 -59.52
N HIS A 403 40.46 27.59 -60.63
CA HIS A 403 41.91 27.50 -60.67
C HIS A 403 42.47 28.92 -60.56
N THR A 404 42.74 29.38 -59.36
CA THR A 404 43.56 30.56 -59.13
C THR A 404 45.01 30.11 -59.26
N HIS A 405 45.63 30.45 -60.41
CA HIS A 405 47.07 30.35 -60.61
C HIS A 405 47.77 31.36 -59.67
N TYR A 406 48.36 30.87 -58.61
CA TYR A 406 49.30 31.63 -57.82
C TYR A 406 50.64 31.64 -58.55
N HIS A 407 51.03 32.79 -59.13
CA HIS A 407 52.38 33.04 -59.54
C HIS A 407 53.25 33.21 -58.27
N ILE A 408 54.09 32.20 -58.01
CA ILE A 408 55.16 32.34 -57.01
C ILE A 408 56.27 33.20 -57.62
N VAL A 409 56.41 34.45 -57.22
CA VAL A 409 57.59 35.28 -57.47
C VAL A 409 58.63 34.81 -56.46
N LYS A 410 59.76 34.23 -56.96
CA LYS A 410 60.95 34.01 -56.15
C LYS A 410 61.66 35.34 -55.98
N MET A 411 61.91 35.77 -54.78
CA MET A 411 63.05 36.56 -54.38
C MET A 411 64.00 35.75 -53.51
#